data_2a1bdf5598e5a0ea9493402dcca91b4f
#
_entry.id   2a1bdf5598e5a0ea9493402dcca91b4f
#
_cell.length_a   1.000
_cell.length_b   1.000
_cell.length_c   1.000
_cell.angle_alpha   90.00
_cell.angle_beta   90.00
_cell.angle_gamma   90.00
#
_symmetry.space_group_name_H-M   'P 1'
#
loop_
_entity.id
_entity.type
_entity.pdbx_description
1 polymer ?
#
loop_
_entity_poly.entity_id
_entity_poly.type
_entity_poly.pdbx_seq_one_letter_code
_entity_poly.pdbx_strand_id
1 'polypeptide(L)'
;MRFQGALYRALNPIYAREPMSGRGAELYGGRFNRKGTPALYTCLTVMTALREANQAGSLQPTTLISYEADIEHVFDTRDPAALLAQGMTPSSLADPTWRDQMKTTGEASTQTFANNLMVMGYHGLLVRSFAPGANDEDLNLVLWKWGSTPPSRLVLVDDEKRLSR
;
A
#
# COMPACT_ATOMS: atom_id res chain seq x y z
N MET A 1 12.82 6.68 -6.23
CA MET A 1 13.79 6.20 -5.22
C MET A 1 13.81 4.67 -5.19
N ARG A 2 14.80 4.09 -4.54
CA ARG A 2 14.83 2.66 -4.23
C ARG A 2 14.51 2.47 -2.74
N PHE A 3 13.59 1.56 -2.43
CA PHE A 3 13.29 1.17 -1.06
C PHE A 3 13.93 -0.19 -0.76
N GLN A 4 14.71 -0.26 0.31
CA GLN A 4 15.26 -1.52 0.84
C GLN A 4 14.96 -1.59 2.33
N GLY A 5 14.34 -2.66 2.78
CA GLY A 5 14.04 -2.86 4.19
C GLY A 5 12.85 -3.77 4.45
N ALA A 6 12.47 -3.84 5.72
CA ALA A 6 11.32 -4.61 6.15
C ALA A 6 10.01 -3.87 5.87
N LEU A 7 9.01 -4.63 5.47
CA LEU A 7 7.63 -4.16 5.33
C LEU A 7 6.71 -5.06 6.14
N TYR A 8 5.57 -4.51 6.55
CA TYR A 8 4.62 -5.21 7.43
C TYR A 8 3.20 -5.10 6.92
N ARG A 9 2.42 -6.15 7.16
CA ARG A 9 0.96 -6.13 6.97
C ARG A 9 0.28 -6.78 8.16
N ALA A 10 -0.87 -6.24 8.53
CA ALA A 10 -1.78 -6.82 9.50
C ALA A 10 -3.00 -7.34 8.74
N LEU A 11 -3.19 -8.65 8.70
CA LEU A 11 -4.21 -9.32 7.90
C LEU A 11 -5.26 -10.00 8.76
N ASN A 12 -6.48 -10.03 8.26
CA ASN A 12 -7.48 -10.97 8.74
C ASN A 12 -6.90 -12.39 8.58
N PRO A 13 -6.93 -13.24 9.64
CA PRO A 13 -6.36 -14.59 9.60
C PRO A 13 -6.85 -15.44 8.42
N ILE A 14 -8.08 -15.22 7.96
CA ILE A 14 -8.65 -15.94 6.80
C ILE A 14 -7.82 -15.70 5.53
N TYR A 15 -7.25 -14.51 5.36
CA TYR A 15 -6.48 -14.14 4.17
C TYR A 15 -4.96 -14.28 4.35
N ALA A 16 -4.49 -14.62 5.55
CA ALA A 16 -3.07 -14.68 5.86
C ALA A 16 -2.32 -15.79 5.09
N ARG A 17 -3.02 -16.78 4.54
CA ARG A 17 -2.42 -17.84 3.73
C ARG A 17 -2.00 -17.40 2.33
N GLU A 18 -2.48 -16.25 1.88
CA GLU A 18 -2.13 -15.66 0.59
C GLU A 18 -1.47 -14.28 0.77
N PRO A 19 -0.36 -14.19 1.52
CA PRO A 19 0.23 -12.92 1.92
C PRO A 19 0.83 -12.12 0.75
N MET A 20 1.06 -12.77 -0.39
CA MET A 20 1.59 -12.15 -1.61
C MET A 20 0.49 -11.76 -2.61
N SER A 21 -0.78 -12.00 -2.27
CA SER A 21 -1.90 -11.71 -3.17
C SER A 21 -2.35 -10.26 -3.07
N GLY A 22 -2.44 -9.58 -4.23
CA GLY A 22 -3.04 -8.26 -4.36
C GLY A 22 -4.50 -8.29 -4.82
N ARG A 23 -5.15 -9.46 -4.75
CA ARG A 23 -6.47 -9.66 -5.33
C ARG A 23 -7.59 -8.92 -4.60
N GLY A 24 -7.50 -8.75 -3.29
CA GLY A 24 -8.50 -7.97 -2.54
C GLY A 24 -8.57 -6.52 -3.04
N ALA A 25 -7.43 -5.88 -3.20
CA ALA A 25 -7.34 -4.53 -3.75
C ALA A 25 -7.78 -4.49 -5.23
N GLU A 26 -7.44 -5.51 -6.01
CA GLU A 26 -7.88 -5.63 -7.41
C GLU A 26 -9.40 -5.69 -7.53
N LEU A 27 -10.06 -6.46 -6.66
CA LEU A 27 -11.52 -6.65 -6.72
C LEU A 27 -12.30 -5.40 -6.28
N TYR A 28 -11.86 -4.76 -5.21
CA TYR A 28 -12.63 -3.69 -4.56
C TYR A 28 -12.11 -2.28 -4.85
N GLY A 29 -10.90 -2.16 -5.34
CA GLY A 29 -10.21 -0.89 -5.44
C GLY A 29 -9.76 -0.37 -4.08
N GLY A 30 -8.71 0.46 -4.08
CA GLY A 30 -8.20 1.15 -2.92
C GLY A 30 -7.89 2.60 -3.26
N ARG A 31 -7.41 3.34 -2.27
CA ARG A 31 -7.06 4.76 -2.47
C ARG A 31 -6.09 4.95 -3.64
N PHE A 32 -5.12 4.05 -3.81
CA PHE A 32 -4.05 4.16 -4.80
C PHE A 32 -4.03 3.00 -5.80
N ASN A 33 -5.17 2.37 -6.02
CA ASN A 33 -5.36 1.43 -7.12
C ASN A 33 -6.83 1.40 -7.53
N ARG A 34 -7.10 1.45 -8.81
CA ARG A 34 -8.46 1.27 -9.31
C ARG A 34 -8.85 -0.20 -9.35
N LYS A 35 -10.16 -0.49 -9.39
CA LYS A 35 -10.66 -1.84 -9.62
C LYS A 35 -10.04 -2.42 -10.88
N GLY A 36 -9.61 -3.67 -10.81
CA GLY A 36 -8.92 -4.36 -11.90
C GLY A 36 -7.40 -4.28 -11.85
N THR A 37 -6.83 -3.42 -11.00
CA THR A 37 -5.39 -3.31 -10.80
C THR A 37 -5.02 -3.88 -9.43
N PRO A 38 -4.20 -4.95 -9.36
CA PRO A 38 -3.75 -5.49 -8.07
C PRO A 38 -2.82 -4.52 -7.36
N ALA A 39 -2.87 -4.55 -6.03
CA ALA A 39 -1.95 -3.79 -5.19
C ALA A 39 -1.75 -4.47 -3.85
N LEU A 40 -0.56 -4.30 -3.25
CA LEU A 40 -0.28 -4.66 -1.87
C LEU A 40 -0.06 -3.37 -1.07
N TYR A 41 -0.87 -3.20 -0.04
CA TYR A 41 -0.73 -2.09 0.91
C TYR A 41 0.09 -2.58 2.10
N THR A 42 1.31 -2.10 2.20
CA THR A 42 2.25 -2.46 3.27
C THR A 42 2.62 -1.23 4.09
N CYS A 43 3.17 -1.45 5.27
CA CYS A 43 3.58 -0.39 6.18
C CYS A 43 5.05 -0.58 6.58
N LEU A 44 5.71 0.52 6.94
CA LEU A 44 7.13 0.50 7.33
C LEU A 44 7.33 0.10 8.79
N THR A 45 6.28 0.10 9.61
CA THR A 45 6.32 -0.36 11.01
C THR A 45 5.14 -1.26 11.34
N VAL A 46 5.31 -2.11 12.35
CA VAL A 46 4.24 -2.96 12.87
C VAL A 46 3.08 -2.13 13.41
N MET A 47 3.38 -1.03 14.14
CA MET A 47 2.34 -0.18 14.71
C MET A 47 1.50 0.51 13.65
N THR A 48 2.12 0.97 12.56
CA THR A 48 1.40 1.54 11.43
C THR A 48 0.49 0.49 10.79
N ALA A 49 0.98 -0.75 10.62
CA ALA A 49 0.17 -1.85 10.08
C ALA A 49 -1.05 -2.15 10.95
N LEU A 50 -0.90 -2.14 12.28
CA LEU A 50 -2.02 -2.33 13.21
C LEU A 50 -3.05 -1.20 13.12
N ARG A 51 -2.61 0.06 13.02
CA ARG A 51 -3.53 1.19 12.85
C ARG A 51 -4.30 1.11 11.53
N GLU A 52 -3.62 0.75 10.45
CA GLU A 52 -4.26 0.60 9.15
C GLU A 52 -5.33 -0.51 9.15
N ALA A 53 -5.07 -1.62 9.83
CA ALA A 53 -6.01 -2.73 9.92
C ALA A 53 -7.21 -2.45 10.84
N ASN A 54 -7.06 -1.55 11.83
CA ASN A 54 -8.04 -1.28 12.86
C ASN A 54 -8.55 0.16 12.82
N GLN A 55 -8.90 0.65 11.65
CA GLN A 55 -9.37 2.02 11.45
C GLN A 55 -10.74 2.29 12.11
N ALA A 56 -11.50 1.26 12.40
CA ALA A 56 -12.80 1.36 13.07
C ALA A 56 -13.05 0.16 13.99
N GLY A 57 -13.66 0.44 15.14
CA GLY A 57 -14.05 -0.60 16.09
C GLY A 57 -12.93 -1.12 16.99
N SER A 58 -13.18 -2.27 17.61
CA SER A 58 -12.22 -2.93 18.49
C SER A 58 -11.28 -3.84 17.73
N LEU A 59 -10.08 -4.04 18.29
CA LEU A 59 -9.10 -4.97 17.73
C LEU A 59 -9.69 -6.38 17.59
N GLN A 60 -9.73 -6.88 16.38
CA GLN A 60 -10.12 -8.24 16.06
C GLN A 60 -8.89 -9.12 15.88
N PRO A 61 -9.04 -10.46 15.91
CA PRO A 61 -7.93 -11.37 15.63
C PRO A 61 -7.23 -10.99 14.33
N THR A 62 -5.91 -10.82 14.41
CA THR A 62 -5.12 -10.28 13.32
C THR A 62 -3.81 -11.04 13.20
N THR A 63 -3.43 -11.41 11.99
CA THR A 63 -2.12 -11.98 11.70
C THR A 63 -1.19 -10.89 11.22
N LEU A 64 -0.07 -10.73 11.92
CA LEU A 64 1.02 -9.83 11.50
C LEU A 64 2.03 -10.62 10.68
N ILE A 65 2.38 -10.09 9.52
CA ILE A 65 3.40 -10.66 8.65
C ILE A 65 4.42 -9.61 8.27
N SER A 66 5.62 -10.07 7.98
CA SER A 66 6.71 -9.21 7.51
C SER A 66 7.30 -9.71 6.20
N TYR A 67 7.86 -8.77 5.46
CA TYR A 67 8.55 -9.02 4.20
C TYR A 67 9.92 -8.37 4.23
N GLU A 68 10.85 -8.93 3.46
CA GLU A 68 12.06 -8.23 3.02
C GLU A 68 11.81 -7.67 1.62
N ALA A 69 12.00 -6.37 1.46
CA ALA A 69 11.71 -5.66 0.23
C ALA A 69 12.96 -5.02 -0.37
N ASP A 70 13.04 -5.06 -1.69
CA ASP A 70 13.99 -4.32 -2.50
C ASP A 70 13.27 -3.89 -3.78
N ILE A 71 12.73 -2.67 -3.75
CA ILE A 71 11.90 -2.10 -4.83
C ILE A 71 12.61 -0.90 -5.41
N GLU A 72 12.99 -0.95 -6.67
CA GLU A 72 13.85 0.05 -7.29
C GLU A 72 13.12 1.33 -7.72
N HIS A 73 11.88 1.22 -8.16
CA HIS A 73 11.14 2.34 -8.75
C HIS A 73 9.97 2.75 -7.88
N VAL A 74 10.28 3.46 -6.78
CA VAL A 74 9.28 3.96 -5.82
C VAL A 74 9.13 5.48 -5.98
N PHE A 75 7.89 5.95 -6.11
CA PHE A 75 7.59 7.37 -6.04
C PHE A 75 7.46 7.81 -4.58
N ASP A 76 8.23 8.81 -4.19
CA ASP A 76 8.23 9.35 -2.82
C ASP A 76 7.35 10.60 -2.76
N THR A 77 6.19 10.48 -2.12
CA THR A 77 5.25 11.61 -1.98
C THR A 77 5.72 12.68 -1.00
N ARG A 78 6.80 12.44 -0.27
CA ARG A 78 7.37 13.43 0.66
C ARG A 78 8.17 14.52 -0.06
N ASP A 79 8.50 14.32 -1.32
CA ASP A 79 9.08 15.35 -2.18
C ASP A 79 7.93 16.23 -2.73
N PRO A 80 7.74 17.45 -2.19
CA PRO A 80 6.62 18.29 -2.58
C PRO A 80 6.68 18.78 -4.02
N ALA A 81 7.87 18.97 -4.57
CA ALA A 81 8.04 19.39 -5.95
C ALA A 81 7.67 18.26 -6.93
N ALA A 82 8.11 17.02 -6.64
CA ALA A 82 7.74 15.85 -7.43
C ALA A 82 6.24 15.59 -7.38
N LEU A 83 5.64 15.73 -6.19
CA LEU A 83 4.21 15.55 -6.00
C LEU A 83 3.40 16.59 -6.78
N LEU A 84 3.79 17.86 -6.69
CA LEU A 84 3.13 18.96 -7.41
C LEU A 84 3.24 18.78 -8.93
N ALA A 85 4.37 18.29 -9.42
CA ALA A 85 4.54 17.98 -10.84
C ALA A 85 3.56 16.92 -11.36
N GLN A 86 3.03 16.09 -10.49
CA GLN A 86 1.97 15.13 -10.79
C GLN A 86 0.56 15.69 -10.57
N GLY A 87 0.43 16.98 -10.30
CA GLY A 87 -0.85 17.63 -10.06
C GLY A 87 -1.49 17.32 -8.70
N MET A 88 -0.70 16.85 -7.74
CA MET A 88 -1.16 16.44 -6.42
C MET A 88 -0.56 17.31 -5.31
N THR A 89 -1.28 17.39 -4.21
CA THR A 89 -0.86 18.04 -2.96
C THR A 89 -1.01 17.07 -1.79
N PRO A 90 -0.40 17.31 -0.63
CA PRO A 90 -0.66 16.51 0.56
C PRO A 90 -2.16 16.39 0.89
N SER A 91 -2.91 17.48 0.73
CA SER A 91 -4.36 17.48 0.98
C SER A 91 -5.12 16.59 0.00
N SER A 92 -4.76 16.61 -1.28
CA SER A 92 -5.43 15.77 -2.28
C SER A 92 -5.12 14.28 -2.11
N LEU A 93 -3.92 13.95 -1.62
CA LEU A 93 -3.59 12.56 -1.25
C LEU A 93 -4.44 12.07 -0.08
N ALA A 94 -4.70 12.97 0.89
CA ALA A 94 -5.44 12.66 2.12
C ALA A 94 -6.96 12.75 1.96
N ASP A 95 -7.45 13.12 0.80
CA ASP A 95 -8.89 13.34 0.57
C ASP A 95 -9.71 12.13 1.03
N PRO A 96 -10.60 12.30 2.05
CA PRO A 96 -11.38 11.19 2.57
C PRO A 96 -12.52 10.76 1.65
N THR A 97 -12.81 11.53 0.60
CA THR A 97 -13.93 11.29 -0.33
C THR A 97 -13.59 10.38 -1.50
N TRP A 98 -12.43 9.76 -1.49
CA TRP A 98 -11.97 8.92 -2.61
C TRP A 98 -12.93 7.76 -2.93
N ARG A 99 -13.57 7.16 -1.90
CA ARG A 99 -14.58 6.10 -2.12
C ARG A 99 -15.82 6.63 -2.79
N ASP A 100 -16.27 7.82 -2.41
CA ASP A 100 -17.42 8.46 -3.03
C ASP A 100 -17.13 8.87 -4.46
N GLN A 101 -15.95 9.40 -4.74
CA GLN A 101 -15.49 9.69 -6.10
C GLN A 101 -15.50 8.43 -6.97
N MET A 102 -15.00 7.31 -6.44
CA MET A 102 -14.98 6.04 -7.16
C MET A 102 -16.40 5.56 -7.48
N LYS A 103 -17.35 5.74 -6.56
CA LYS A 103 -18.76 5.35 -6.77
C LYS A 103 -19.46 6.25 -7.77
N THR A 104 -19.21 7.55 -7.74
CA THR A 104 -19.95 8.53 -8.57
C THR A 104 -19.38 8.70 -9.95
N THR A 105 -18.05 8.65 -10.11
CA THR A 105 -17.35 8.88 -11.38
C THR A 105 -16.64 7.64 -11.93
N GLY A 106 -16.63 6.55 -11.18
CA GLY A 106 -15.93 5.32 -11.54
C GLY A 106 -14.47 5.25 -11.12
N GLU A 107 -13.81 6.39 -10.88
CA GLU A 107 -12.41 6.47 -10.50
C GLU A 107 -12.16 7.68 -9.59
N ALA A 108 -11.40 7.49 -8.53
CA ALA A 108 -10.96 8.58 -7.65
C ALA A 108 -9.72 9.28 -8.21
N SER A 109 -9.52 10.56 -7.84
CA SER A 109 -8.34 11.33 -8.28
C SER A 109 -7.02 10.69 -7.82
N THR A 110 -7.00 10.07 -6.63
CA THR A 110 -5.84 9.33 -6.13
C THR A 110 -5.56 8.05 -6.93
N GLN A 111 -6.60 7.42 -7.47
CA GLN A 111 -6.45 6.26 -8.36
C GLN A 111 -5.92 6.67 -9.73
N THR A 112 -6.37 7.78 -10.28
CA THR A 112 -5.84 8.34 -11.53
C THR A 112 -4.36 8.71 -11.38
N PHE A 113 -4.01 9.36 -10.28
CA PHE A 113 -2.62 9.65 -9.93
C PHE A 113 -1.77 8.39 -9.89
N ALA A 114 -2.21 7.36 -9.16
CA ALA A 114 -1.50 6.09 -9.06
C ALA A 114 -1.33 5.41 -10.43
N ASN A 115 -2.38 5.43 -11.25
CA ASN A 115 -2.32 4.85 -12.58
C ASN A 115 -1.31 5.57 -13.48
N ASN A 116 -1.24 6.90 -13.40
CA ASN A 116 -0.25 7.68 -14.15
C ASN A 116 1.19 7.31 -13.74
N LEU A 117 1.44 7.11 -12.44
CA LEU A 117 2.73 6.66 -11.96
C LEU A 117 3.09 5.25 -12.46
N MET A 118 2.14 4.34 -12.50
CA MET A 118 2.36 3.00 -13.07
C MET A 118 2.73 3.06 -14.55
N VAL A 119 2.06 3.90 -15.32
CA VAL A 119 2.38 4.14 -16.74
C VAL A 119 3.77 4.71 -16.90
N MET A 120 4.23 5.55 -15.98
CA MET A 120 5.58 6.11 -15.96
C MET A 120 6.66 5.10 -15.54
N GLY A 121 6.28 3.90 -15.13
CA GLY A 121 7.20 2.82 -14.76
C GLY A 121 7.49 2.71 -13.26
N TYR A 122 6.75 3.39 -12.40
CA TYR A 122 6.87 3.21 -10.96
C TYR A 122 6.25 1.88 -10.53
N HIS A 123 6.91 1.21 -9.57
CA HIS A 123 6.46 -0.07 -9.01
C HIS A 123 5.76 0.09 -7.67
N GLY A 124 5.92 1.22 -7.02
CA GLY A 124 5.31 1.50 -5.73
C GLY A 124 5.27 2.97 -5.39
N LEU A 125 4.56 3.24 -4.29
CA LEU A 125 4.31 4.59 -3.78
C LEU A 125 4.62 4.61 -2.29
N LEU A 126 5.56 5.46 -1.88
CA LEU A 126 5.80 5.76 -0.48
C LEU A 126 4.94 6.93 -0.08
N VAL A 127 4.06 6.73 0.88
CA VAL A 127 3.05 7.71 1.29
C VAL A 127 2.79 7.61 2.79
N ARG A 128 2.42 8.72 3.42
CA ARG A 128 2.02 8.70 4.83
C ARG A 128 0.76 7.86 5.04
N SER A 129 0.61 7.29 6.22
CA SER A 129 -0.64 6.67 6.64
C SER A 129 -1.72 7.74 6.86
N PHE A 130 -2.94 7.46 6.39
CA PHE A 130 -4.12 8.28 6.66
C PHE A 130 -5.04 7.64 7.70
N ALA A 131 -4.57 6.60 8.38
CA ALA A 131 -5.32 5.97 9.47
C ALA A 131 -5.47 6.94 10.67
N PRO A 132 -6.59 6.88 11.41
CA PRO A 132 -6.77 7.70 12.61
C PRO A 132 -5.63 7.48 13.60
N GLY A 133 -5.08 8.58 14.12
CA GLY A 133 -3.96 8.56 15.06
C GLY A 133 -2.57 8.45 14.44
N ALA A 134 -2.48 8.34 13.11
CA ALA A 134 -1.20 8.36 12.40
C ALA A 134 -0.59 9.76 12.36
N ASN A 135 0.74 9.83 12.40
CA ASN A 135 1.50 11.06 12.22
C ASN A 135 2.31 11.02 10.90
N ASP A 136 3.09 12.07 10.63
CA ASP A 136 3.84 12.19 9.38
C ASP A 136 4.97 11.15 9.23
N GLU A 137 5.38 10.53 10.31
CA GLU A 137 6.40 9.47 10.31
C GLU A 137 5.81 8.06 10.07
N ASP A 138 4.50 7.93 10.19
CA ASP A 138 3.80 6.68 9.88
C ASP A 138 3.66 6.55 8.36
N LEU A 139 4.47 5.68 7.77
CA LEU A 139 4.57 5.54 6.32
C LEU A 139 4.06 4.20 5.84
N ASN A 140 3.39 4.25 4.69
CA ASN A 140 2.95 3.09 3.92
C ASN A 140 3.75 3.00 2.62
N LEU A 141 3.99 1.78 2.19
CA LEU A 141 4.47 1.49 0.84
C LEU A 141 3.40 0.69 0.10
N VAL A 142 2.78 1.32 -0.87
CA VAL A 142 1.82 0.67 -1.77
C VAL A 142 2.60 0.09 -2.94
N LEU A 143 2.47 -1.21 -3.17
CA LEU A 143 3.15 -1.90 -4.27
C LEU A 143 2.15 -2.24 -5.37
N TRP A 144 2.49 -1.90 -6.61
CA TRP A 144 1.73 -2.26 -7.81
C TRP A 144 2.42 -3.36 -8.60
N LYS A 145 3.71 -3.56 -8.35
CA LYS A 145 4.51 -4.61 -8.98
C LYS A 145 5.46 -5.20 -7.93
N TRP A 146 5.40 -6.49 -7.77
CA TRP A 146 6.25 -7.23 -6.84
C TRP A 146 6.43 -8.66 -7.31
N GLY A 147 7.52 -9.27 -6.88
CA GLY A 147 7.85 -10.65 -7.23
C GLY A 147 9.09 -11.12 -6.46
N SER A 148 9.64 -12.24 -6.86
CA SER A 148 10.78 -12.86 -6.18
C SER A 148 12.15 -12.33 -6.62
N THR A 149 12.18 -11.47 -7.66
CA THR A 149 13.43 -11.00 -8.27
C THR A 149 13.43 -9.48 -8.45
N PRO A 150 14.63 -8.84 -8.53
CA PRO A 150 14.72 -7.44 -8.93
C PRO A 150 14.02 -7.18 -10.29
N PRO A 151 13.55 -5.96 -10.52
CA PRO A 151 13.69 -4.72 -9.73
C PRO A 151 12.62 -4.52 -8.66
N SER A 152 11.69 -5.44 -8.45
CA SER A 152 10.60 -5.34 -7.48
C SER A 152 10.53 -6.59 -6.60
N ARG A 153 11.63 -6.84 -5.90
CA ARG A 153 11.75 -8.03 -5.06
C ARG A 153 11.02 -7.82 -3.74
N LEU A 154 10.12 -8.76 -3.43
CA LEU A 154 9.41 -8.84 -2.16
C LEU A 154 9.41 -10.30 -1.69
N VAL A 155 9.98 -10.58 -0.53
CA VAL A 155 10.08 -11.93 0.01
C VAL A 155 9.40 -12.00 1.37
N LEU A 156 8.47 -12.94 1.51
CA LEU A 156 7.82 -13.21 2.78
C LEU A 156 8.82 -13.81 3.77
N VAL A 157 8.82 -13.27 4.99
CA VAL A 157 9.60 -13.86 6.10
C VAL A 157 8.75 -14.96 6.74
N ASP A 158 9.01 -16.20 6.35
CA ASP A 158 8.33 -17.40 6.87
C ASP A 158 9.25 -18.61 6.81
N ASP A 159 10.40 -18.51 7.50
CA ASP A 159 11.46 -19.53 7.46
C ASP A 159 11.01 -20.89 7.99
N GLU A 160 10.07 -20.88 8.94
CA GLU A 160 9.48 -22.09 9.51
C GLU A 160 8.24 -22.60 8.75
N LYS A 161 7.86 -21.93 7.66
CA LYS A 161 6.70 -22.29 6.82
C LYS A 161 5.39 -22.39 7.62
N ARG A 162 5.19 -21.46 8.54
CA ARG A 162 4.00 -21.44 9.42
C ARG A 162 2.70 -21.15 8.65
N LEU A 163 2.77 -20.36 7.58
CA LEU A 163 1.59 -19.99 6.78
C LEU A 163 1.20 -21.05 5.74
N SER A 164 2.10 -21.98 5.43
CA SER A 164 1.85 -23.02 4.43
C SER A 164 1.37 -24.36 4.99
N ARG A 165 1.07 -24.40 6.28
CA ARG A 165 0.58 -25.60 6.99
C ARG A 165 -0.94 -25.62 7.09
#